data_833bebc000a162df2adb90d2f9e9210e
#
_entry.id   833bebc000a162df2adb90d2f9e9210e
#
_cell.length_a   1.000
_cell.length_b   1.000
_cell.length_c   1.000
_cell.angle_alpha   90.00
_cell.angle_beta   90.00
_cell.angle_gamma   90.00
#
_symmetry.space_group_name_H-M   'P 1'
#
loop_
_entity.id
_entity.type
_entity.pdbx_description
1 polymer ?
#
loop_
_entity_poly.entity_id
_entity_poly.type
_entity_poly.pdbx_seq_one_letter_code
_entity_poly.pdbx_strand_id
1 'polypeptide(L)'
;PMTQLWRINLKTDAVAGVDARAFCFENKLLGVGWPVPEDAPTWEQYEELSARIYKKVPVACKTLKHRMKTGDLCWARTVHGEYYLARVEGDWEYRGSAAHRNADVVNVRKCAWVRVGTEASVPGAVAASFGIGKTLQRVASDSALLVSKKRFNERTEGAFTYPVEAQNLDLFALVSYEDCEDLVGLYLQAQFGYSVIPSTCRPDTPGYEFVLVHRETGQEAVVQVKN
;
A
#
# COMPACT_ATOMS: atom_id res chain seq x y z
N PRO A 1 -5.43 21.35 -0.67
CA PRO A 1 -4.31 20.44 -0.39
C PRO A 1 -4.31 19.33 -1.43
N MET A 2 -3.12 18.98 -1.94
CA MET A 2 -3.00 17.87 -2.91
C MET A 2 -3.25 16.55 -2.18
N THR A 3 -4.10 15.68 -2.75
CA THR A 3 -4.35 14.31 -2.29
C THR A 3 -3.04 13.53 -2.23
N GLN A 4 -2.79 12.82 -1.14
CA GLN A 4 -1.64 11.93 -0.99
C GLN A 4 -2.09 10.47 -1.05
N LEU A 5 -1.15 9.61 -1.45
CA LEU A 5 -1.35 8.17 -1.49
C LEU A 5 -0.60 7.51 -0.33
N TRP A 6 -1.30 6.64 0.39
CA TRP A 6 -0.79 5.90 1.52
C TRP A 6 -1.02 4.40 1.35
N ARG A 7 -0.29 3.60 2.09
CA ARG A 7 -0.66 2.22 2.37
C ARG A 7 -0.58 1.94 3.87
N ILE A 8 -1.46 1.09 4.34
CA ILE A 8 -1.51 0.65 5.74
C ILE A 8 -1.43 -0.87 5.82
N ASN A 9 -0.60 -1.34 6.73
CA ASN A 9 -0.58 -2.75 7.09
C ASN A 9 -1.45 -2.92 8.35
N LEU A 10 -2.66 -3.45 8.17
CA LEU A 10 -3.62 -3.70 9.26
C LEU A 10 -3.31 -5.00 10.03
N LYS A 11 -2.05 -5.39 10.09
CA LYS A 11 -1.58 -6.42 11.00
C LYS A 11 -1.40 -5.78 12.39
N THR A 12 -2.31 -6.08 13.28
CA THR A 12 -2.33 -5.53 14.64
C THR A 12 -2.18 -6.64 15.69
N ASP A 13 -2.04 -6.28 16.95
CA ASP A 13 -2.02 -7.19 18.09
C ASP A 13 -3.46 -7.51 18.57
N ALA A 14 -4.38 -7.73 17.63
CA ALA A 14 -5.76 -8.08 17.94
C ALA A 14 -5.84 -9.38 18.76
N VAL A 15 -6.85 -9.46 19.63
CA VAL A 15 -7.10 -10.69 20.40
C VAL A 15 -7.46 -11.85 19.48
N ALA A 16 -7.24 -13.08 19.95
CA ALA A 16 -7.52 -14.28 19.16
C ALA A 16 -8.97 -14.30 18.64
N GLY A 17 -9.12 -14.58 17.36
CA GLY A 17 -10.43 -14.62 16.67
C GLY A 17 -10.94 -13.26 16.16
N VAL A 18 -10.23 -12.16 16.38
CA VAL A 18 -10.56 -10.84 15.83
C VAL A 18 -9.67 -10.51 14.64
N ASP A 19 -10.27 -10.25 13.48
CA ASP A 19 -9.56 -9.72 12.31
C ASP A 19 -9.68 -8.19 12.26
N ALA A 20 -8.56 -7.52 12.52
CA ALA A 20 -8.49 -6.06 12.49
C ALA A 20 -8.85 -5.47 11.12
N ARG A 21 -8.63 -6.19 10.02
CA ARG A 21 -8.98 -5.76 8.67
C ARG A 21 -10.49 -5.76 8.48
N ALA A 22 -11.13 -6.88 8.78
CA ALA A 22 -12.59 -7.00 8.75
C ALA A 22 -13.21 -5.92 9.64
N PHE A 23 -12.72 -5.76 10.86
CA PHE A 23 -13.18 -4.72 11.77
C PHE A 23 -13.09 -3.31 11.15
N CYS A 24 -11.96 -2.97 10.51
CA CYS A 24 -11.79 -1.68 9.84
C CYS A 24 -12.76 -1.49 8.67
N PHE A 25 -12.94 -2.52 7.84
CA PHE A 25 -13.82 -2.44 6.66
C PHE A 25 -15.29 -2.30 7.05
N GLU A 26 -15.76 -3.11 7.98
CA GLU A 26 -17.15 -3.11 8.48
C GLU A 26 -17.51 -1.79 9.17
N ASN A 27 -16.59 -1.23 9.95
CA ASN A 27 -16.82 0.00 10.70
C ASN A 27 -16.45 1.27 9.91
N LYS A 28 -16.04 1.15 8.64
CA LYS A 28 -15.60 2.27 7.79
C LYS A 28 -14.50 3.11 8.45
N LEU A 29 -13.51 2.43 8.98
CA LEU A 29 -12.38 3.03 9.69
C LEU A 29 -11.06 2.67 9.01
N LEU A 30 -10.14 3.60 9.09
CA LEU A 30 -8.72 3.40 8.87
C LEU A 30 -8.05 3.61 10.23
N GLY A 31 -7.27 2.65 10.72
CA GLY A 31 -6.75 2.80 12.06
C GLY A 31 -5.53 1.97 12.38
N VAL A 32 -4.93 2.29 13.51
CA VAL A 32 -3.75 1.63 14.07
C VAL A 32 -3.93 1.42 15.57
N GLY A 33 -3.15 0.52 16.14
CA GLY A 33 -3.19 0.18 17.56
C GLY A 33 -2.56 1.20 18.49
N TRP A 34 -1.78 0.71 19.42
CA TRP A 34 -1.16 1.44 20.53
C TRP A 34 -2.18 2.03 21.51
N PRO A 35 -2.95 1.17 22.20
CA PRO A 35 -3.93 1.61 23.18
C PRO A 35 -3.28 2.28 24.39
N VAL A 36 -3.99 3.24 24.97
CA VAL A 36 -3.66 3.85 26.25
C VAL A 36 -4.70 3.40 27.30
N PRO A 37 -4.38 3.37 28.62
CA PRO A 37 -5.28 2.85 29.65
C PRO A 37 -6.58 3.63 29.78
N GLU A 38 -6.51 4.95 29.59
CA GLU A 38 -7.61 5.88 29.73
C GLU A 38 -8.17 6.30 28.38
N ASP A 39 -9.37 6.85 28.36
CA ASP A 39 -9.88 7.50 27.17
C ASP A 39 -9.09 8.79 26.91
N ALA A 40 -8.75 9.00 25.65
CA ALA A 40 -7.98 10.14 25.20
C ALA A 40 -8.74 10.88 24.08
N PRO A 41 -9.75 11.68 24.43
CA PRO A 41 -10.59 12.38 23.45
C PRO A 41 -9.84 13.44 22.65
N THR A 42 -8.69 13.94 23.16
CA THR A 42 -7.82 14.86 22.42
C THR A 42 -6.49 14.24 22.08
N TRP A 43 -5.84 14.80 21.06
CA TRP A 43 -4.50 14.34 20.66
C TRP A 43 -3.46 14.57 21.76
N GLU A 44 -3.54 15.70 22.44
CA GLU A 44 -2.62 16.09 23.51
C GLU A 44 -2.66 15.08 24.67
N GLN A 45 -3.85 14.64 25.05
CA GLN A 45 -4.02 13.58 26.07
C GLN A 45 -3.44 12.24 25.59
N TYR A 46 -3.74 11.85 24.34
CA TYR A 46 -3.17 10.64 23.78
C TYR A 46 -1.63 10.71 23.70
N GLU A 47 -1.09 11.83 23.25
CA GLU A 47 0.36 12.05 23.13
C GLU A 47 1.06 11.90 24.47
N GLU A 48 0.52 12.52 25.53
CA GLU A 48 1.05 12.42 26.88
C GLU A 48 1.02 10.97 27.41
N LEU A 49 -0.14 10.31 27.34
CA LEU A 49 -0.33 8.94 27.84
C LEU A 49 0.53 7.94 27.06
N SER A 50 0.54 8.04 25.72
CA SER A 50 1.31 7.13 24.89
C SER A 50 2.82 7.30 25.07
N ALA A 51 3.30 8.55 25.28
CA ALA A 51 4.71 8.79 25.55
C ALA A 51 5.17 8.15 26.87
N ARG A 52 4.31 8.13 27.90
CA ARG A 52 4.59 7.46 29.18
C ARG A 52 4.71 5.94 29.00
N ILE A 53 3.84 5.31 28.20
CA ILE A 53 3.78 3.85 28.02
C ILE A 53 4.85 3.35 27.04
N TYR A 54 4.96 4.00 25.89
CA TYR A 54 5.80 3.57 24.77
C TYR A 54 7.14 4.30 24.69
N LYS A 55 7.49 5.11 25.70
CA LYS A 55 8.68 5.99 25.74
C LYS A 55 8.68 7.10 24.69
N LYS A 56 7.90 6.98 23.65
CA LYS A 56 7.68 7.97 22.58
C LYS A 56 6.34 7.68 21.90
N VAL A 57 5.72 8.71 21.35
CA VAL A 57 4.51 8.53 20.56
C VAL A 57 4.83 7.72 19.29
N PRO A 58 4.11 6.65 18.99
CA PRO A 58 4.35 5.83 17.82
C PRO A 58 4.25 6.61 16.51
N VAL A 59 5.18 6.36 15.59
CA VAL A 59 5.28 7.12 14.32
C VAL A 59 4.00 6.95 13.48
N ALA A 60 3.39 5.76 13.49
CA ALA A 60 2.16 5.51 12.75
C ALA A 60 1.01 6.39 13.26
N CYS A 61 0.88 6.57 14.59
CA CYS A 61 -0.13 7.44 15.20
C CYS A 61 0.09 8.92 14.84
N LYS A 62 1.35 9.40 14.92
CA LYS A 62 1.70 10.75 14.47
C LYS A 62 1.41 10.96 12.99
N THR A 63 1.71 9.98 12.16
CA THR A 63 1.44 10.03 10.72
C THR A 63 -0.06 10.10 10.45
N LEU A 64 -0.85 9.24 11.11
CA LEU A 64 -2.30 9.20 11.00
C LEU A 64 -2.94 10.54 11.41
N LYS A 65 -2.45 11.17 12.48
CA LYS A 65 -2.96 12.45 12.98
C LYS A 65 -2.53 13.63 12.14
N HIS A 66 -1.22 13.80 11.90
CA HIS A 66 -0.66 15.06 11.41
C HIS A 66 -0.42 15.08 9.90
N ARG A 67 -0.09 13.93 9.29
CA ARG A 67 0.32 13.87 7.89
C ARG A 67 -0.80 13.44 6.96
N MET A 68 -1.59 12.44 7.34
CA MET A 68 -2.75 12.01 6.57
C MET A 68 -3.88 13.04 6.69
N LYS A 69 -4.54 13.36 5.59
CA LYS A 69 -5.58 14.39 5.51
C LYS A 69 -6.87 13.81 4.93
N THR A 70 -7.98 14.47 5.22
CA THR A 70 -9.25 14.20 4.55
C THR A 70 -9.09 14.37 3.05
N GLY A 71 -9.59 13.41 2.29
CA GLY A 71 -9.40 13.30 0.84
C GLY A 71 -8.17 12.52 0.40
N ASP A 72 -7.28 12.10 1.32
CA ASP A 72 -6.19 11.19 0.98
C ASP A 72 -6.73 9.79 0.66
N LEU A 73 -5.96 9.04 -0.14
CA LEU A 73 -6.22 7.64 -0.47
C LEU A 73 -5.26 6.72 0.30
N CYS A 74 -5.78 5.59 0.77
CA CYS A 74 -4.99 4.63 1.51
C CYS A 74 -5.31 3.18 1.12
N TRP A 75 -4.32 2.45 0.67
CA TRP A 75 -4.43 1.02 0.35
C TRP A 75 -4.27 0.14 1.60
N ALA A 76 -5.07 -0.92 1.65
CA ALA A 76 -4.90 -2.04 2.58
C ALA A 76 -4.96 -3.36 1.81
N ARG A 77 -4.34 -4.41 2.38
CA ARG A 77 -4.33 -5.76 1.82
C ARG A 77 -4.78 -6.77 2.85
N THR A 78 -5.64 -7.71 2.47
CA THR A 78 -6.02 -8.85 3.30
C THR A 78 -4.93 -9.93 3.32
N VAL A 79 -5.05 -10.90 4.21
CA VAL A 79 -4.16 -12.07 4.25
C VAL A 79 -4.28 -12.96 3.02
N HIS A 80 -5.41 -12.87 2.30
CA HIS A 80 -5.69 -13.64 1.09
C HIS A 80 -5.30 -12.91 -0.20
N GLY A 81 -4.58 -11.78 -0.09
CA GLY A 81 -4.11 -11.03 -1.25
C GLY A 81 -5.17 -10.16 -1.93
N GLU A 82 -6.28 -9.88 -1.28
CA GLU A 82 -7.26 -8.92 -1.77
C GLU A 82 -6.91 -7.50 -1.32
N TYR A 83 -7.06 -6.54 -2.21
CA TYR A 83 -6.74 -5.14 -1.97
C TYR A 83 -8.01 -4.29 -1.86
N TYR A 84 -7.96 -3.40 -0.89
CA TYR A 84 -8.98 -2.40 -0.60
C TYR A 84 -8.35 -1.01 -0.64
N LEU A 85 -9.14 -0.04 -1.09
CA LEU A 85 -8.74 1.36 -1.18
C LEU A 85 -9.71 2.21 -0.38
N ALA A 86 -9.18 2.98 0.58
CA ALA A 86 -9.94 3.91 1.38
C ALA A 86 -9.77 5.34 0.88
N ARG A 87 -10.85 6.11 0.94
CA ARG A 87 -10.80 7.57 0.98
C ARG A 87 -10.99 8.04 2.41
N VAL A 88 -10.05 8.81 2.92
CA VAL A 88 -10.13 9.40 4.25
C VAL A 88 -11.20 10.48 4.29
N GLU A 89 -12.14 10.39 5.24
CA GLU A 89 -13.29 11.30 5.35
C GLU A 89 -13.34 12.10 6.65
N GLY A 90 -12.77 11.53 7.72
CA GLY A 90 -12.79 12.14 9.04
C GLY A 90 -11.43 12.54 9.57
N ASP A 91 -11.42 13.31 10.64
CA ASP A 91 -10.20 13.59 11.40
C ASP A 91 -9.80 12.42 12.30
N TRP A 92 -8.64 12.52 12.93
CA TRP A 92 -8.18 11.54 13.89
C TRP A 92 -9.09 11.53 15.14
N GLU A 93 -9.42 10.33 15.58
CA GLU A 93 -10.16 10.08 16.82
C GLU A 93 -9.44 8.97 17.60
N TYR A 94 -9.45 9.04 18.93
CA TYR A 94 -9.12 7.91 19.77
C TYR A 94 -10.41 7.20 20.18
N ARG A 95 -10.45 5.88 20.00
CA ARG A 95 -11.61 5.05 20.37
C ARG A 95 -11.18 3.91 21.28
N GLY A 96 -11.41 4.07 22.56
CA GLY A 96 -10.98 3.15 23.63
C GLY A 96 -11.99 2.08 24.01
N SER A 97 -13.09 1.87 23.27
CA SER A 97 -14.07 0.83 23.59
C SER A 97 -13.47 -0.57 23.51
N ALA A 98 -14.10 -1.54 24.21
CA ALA A 98 -13.64 -2.93 24.22
C ALA A 98 -13.47 -3.52 22.79
N ALA A 99 -14.38 -3.20 21.87
CA ALA A 99 -14.30 -3.71 20.48
C ALA A 99 -13.04 -3.17 19.76
N HIS A 100 -12.73 -1.86 19.92
CA HIS A 100 -11.56 -1.24 19.33
C HIS A 100 -10.25 -1.74 19.96
N ARG A 101 -10.24 -1.96 21.27
CA ARG A 101 -9.09 -2.54 21.99
C ARG A 101 -8.86 -3.98 21.58
N ASN A 102 -9.91 -4.79 21.44
CA ASN A 102 -9.80 -6.19 21.01
C ASN A 102 -9.27 -6.31 19.58
N ALA A 103 -9.63 -5.40 18.69
CA ALA A 103 -9.09 -5.32 17.33
C ALA A 103 -7.70 -4.67 17.27
N ASP A 104 -7.24 -4.06 18.36
CA ASP A 104 -6.06 -3.19 18.40
C ASP A 104 -6.11 -2.10 17.30
N VAL A 105 -7.28 -1.44 17.19
CA VAL A 105 -7.57 -0.35 16.26
C VAL A 105 -8.21 0.80 17.04
N VAL A 106 -7.40 1.53 17.80
CA VAL A 106 -7.85 2.57 18.71
C VAL A 106 -7.58 3.99 18.22
N ASN A 107 -6.54 4.18 17.42
CA ASN A 107 -6.25 5.43 16.74
C ASN A 107 -6.85 5.35 15.34
N VAL A 108 -7.90 6.10 15.06
CA VAL A 108 -8.71 5.89 13.86
C VAL A 108 -9.00 7.19 13.11
N ARG A 109 -9.35 7.03 11.83
CA ARG A 109 -10.01 8.03 10.99
C ARG A 109 -11.18 7.37 10.27
N LYS A 110 -12.29 8.08 10.12
CA LYS A 110 -13.39 7.63 9.27
C LYS A 110 -12.96 7.62 7.82
N CYS A 111 -13.42 6.63 7.07
CA CYS A 111 -13.11 6.51 5.65
C CYS A 111 -14.19 5.75 4.88
N ALA A 112 -14.20 5.90 3.57
CA ALA A 112 -14.98 5.08 2.65
C ALA A 112 -14.05 4.03 2.02
N TRP A 113 -14.33 2.74 2.25
CA TRP A 113 -13.61 1.62 1.66
C TRP A 113 -14.27 1.15 0.37
N VAL A 114 -13.46 0.88 -0.64
CA VAL A 114 -13.87 0.16 -1.85
C VAL A 114 -12.97 -1.07 -2.04
N ARG A 115 -13.57 -2.20 -2.42
CA ARG A 115 -12.81 -3.40 -2.79
C ARG A 115 -12.31 -3.22 -4.23
N VAL A 116 -11.02 -3.38 -4.45
CA VAL A 116 -10.41 -3.23 -5.78
C VAL A 116 -10.21 -4.59 -6.45
N GLY A 117 -9.73 -5.58 -5.74
CA GLY A 117 -9.48 -6.91 -6.26
C GLY A 117 -8.12 -7.46 -5.88
N THR A 118 -7.51 -8.23 -6.77
CA THR A 118 -6.19 -8.83 -6.58
C THR A 118 -5.07 -7.88 -6.99
N GLU A 119 -3.82 -8.30 -6.79
CA GLU A 119 -2.61 -7.53 -7.12
C GLU A 119 -2.57 -7.08 -8.59
N ALA A 120 -3.11 -7.86 -9.53
CA ALA A 120 -3.22 -7.48 -10.94
C ALA A 120 -4.01 -6.17 -11.20
N SER A 121 -4.79 -5.70 -10.22
CA SER A 121 -5.56 -4.45 -10.31
C SER A 121 -4.92 -3.28 -9.58
N VAL A 122 -3.73 -3.48 -9.01
CA VAL A 122 -3.06 -2.53 -8.11
C VAL A 122 -1.80 -1.98 -8.77
N PRO A 123 -1.51 -0.66 -8.67
CA PRO A 123 -0.24 -0.13 -9.17
C PRO A 123 0.95 -0.83 -8.53
N GLY A 124 1.97 -1.17 -9.33
CA GLY A 124 3.15 -1.90 -8.85
C GLY A 124 3.85 -1.21 -7.67
N ALA A 125 3.98 0.12 -7.69
CA ALA A 125 4.55 0.89 -6.57
C ALA A 125 3.75 0.71 -5.25
N VAL A 126 2.43 0.47 -5.33
CA VAL A 126 1.61 0.14 -4.16
C VAL A 126 1.87 -1.29 -3.71
N ALA A 127 1.81 -2.27 -4.62
CA ALA A 127 2.06 -3.67 -4.32
C ALA A 127 3.43 -3.86 -3.66
N ALA A 128 4.50 -3.34 -4.26
CA ALA A 128 5.85 -3.36 -3.73
C ALA A 128 5.98 -2.73 -2.33
N SER A 129 5.22 -1.65 -2.06
CA SER A 129 5.26 -0.98 -0.76
C SER A 129 4.83 -1.87 0.41
N PHE A 130 4.04 -2.92 0.17
CA PHE A 130 3.62 -3.89 1.21
C PHE A 130 4.73 -4.87 1.63
N GLY A 131 5.79 -5.00 0.85
CA GLY A 131 7.01 -5.74 1.23
C GLY A 131 7.82 -5.05 2.35
N ILE A 132 7.57 -3.76 2.59
CA ILE A 132 8.27 -2.99 3.61
C ILE A 132 7.53 -3.11 4.95
N GLY A 133 8.24 -3.49 6.02
CA GLY A 133 7.69 -3.78 7.35
C GLY A 133 7.16 -2.58 8.16
N LYS A 134 6.72 -1.48 7.54
CA LYS A 134 6.14 -0.33 8.23
C LYS A 134 4.61 -0.46 8.33
N THR A 135 4.02 0.03 9.42
CA THR A 135 2.57 0.00 9.63
C THR A 135 1.83 0.94 8.67
N LEU A 136 2.27 2.18 8.56
CA LEU A 136 1.67 3.22 7.71
C LEU A 136 2.78 3.94 6.93
N GLN A 137 2.63 4.03 5.62
CA GLN A 137 3.63 4.62 4.73
C GLN A 137 2.99 5.39 3.60
N ARG A 138 3.62 6.51 3.23
CA ARG A 138 3.28 7.23 2.01
C ARG A 138 3.86 6.50 0.80
N VAL A 139 3.06 6.38 -0.26
CA VAL A 139 3.51 5.90 -1.58
C VAL A 139 3.77 7.13 -2.44
N ALA A 140 5.05 7.41 -2.69
CA ALA A 140 5.48 8.61 -3.42
C ALA A 140 5.56 8.29 -4.93
N SER A 141 4.41 8.16 -5.58
CA SER A 141 4.28 7.91 -7.02
C SER A 141 3.04 8.62 -7.55
N ASP A 142 3.24 9.58 -8.43
CA ASP A 142 2.14 10.36 -9.02
C ASP A 142 1.28 9.48 -9.94
N SER A 143 1.89 8.56 -10.68
CA SER A 143 1.18 7.59 -11.51
C SER A 143 0.33 6.63 -10.68
N ALA A 144 0.88 6.11 -9.57
CA ALA A 144 0.12 5.27 -8.65
C ALA A 144 -1.03 6.03 -7.99
N LEU A 145 -0.85 7.30 -7.64
CA LEU A 145 -1.91 8.16 -7.13
C LEU A 145 -3.02 8.37 -8.18
N LEU A 146 -2.65 8.65 -9.43
CA LEU A 146 -3.61 8.86 -10.50
C LEU A 146 -4.45 7.60 -10.77
N VAL A 147 -3.81 6.44 -10.86
CA VAL A 147 -4.51 5.15 -11.00
C VAL A 147 -5.39 4.85 -9.80
N SER A 148 -4.91 5.14 -8.58
CA SER A 148 -5.70 4.94 -7.36
C SER A 148 -6.96 5.81 -7.35
N LYS A 149 -6.87 7.08 -7.77
CA LYS A 149 -8.04 7.96 -7.96
C LYS A 149 -9.04 7.37 -8.94
N LYS A 150 -8.55 6.88 -10.10
CA LYS A 150 -9.39 6.23 -11.11
C LYS A 150 -10.06 4.98 -10.55
N ARG A 151 -9.31 4.10 -9.88
CA ARG A 151 -9.86 2.88 -9.27
C ARG A 151 -10.91 3.18 -8.20
N PHE A 152 -10.71 4.22 -7.39
CA PHE A 152 -11.71 4.64 -6.42
C PHE A 152 -13.00 5.11 -7.12
N ASN A 153 -12.89 5.98 -8.13
CA ASN A 153 -14.04 6.47 -8.88
C ASN A 153 -14.83 5.35 -9.57
N GLU A 154 -14.14 4.33 -10.11
CA GLU A 154 -14.77 3.18 -10.79
C GLU A 154 -15.57 2.28 -9.84
N ARG A 155 -15.28 2.31 -8.55
CA ARG A 155 -15.85 1.39 -7.56
C ARG A 155 -16.72 2.06 -6.51
N THR A 156 -16.79 3.37 -6.53
CA THR A 156 -17.70 4.11 -5.65
C THR A 156 -19.00 4.43 -6.39
N GLU A 157 -20.12 4.20 -5.75
CA GLU A 157 -21.45 4.61 -6.22
C GLU A 157 -21.84 5.98 -5.65
N GLY A 158 -20.91 6.65 -5.00
CA GLY A 158 -21.16 7.91 -4.28
C GLY A 158 -21.12 9.15 -5.17
N ALA A 159 -21.60 10.25 -4.60
CA ALA A 159 -21.58 11.57 -5.24
C ALA A 159 -20.17 12.17 -5.39
N PHE A 160 -19.15 11.61 -4.74
CA PHE A 160 -17.79 12.10 -4.82
C PHE A 160 -16.94 11.31 -5.81
N THR A 161 -16.32 12.04 -6.72
CA THR A 161 -15.28 11.52 -7.61
C THR A 161 -14.03 12.39 -7.55
N TYR A 162 -12.85 11.76 -7.63
CA TYR A 162 -11.61 12.49 -7.80
C TYR A 162 -11.52 13.06 -9.22
N PRO A 163 -11.05 14.30 -9.39
CA PRO A 163 -10.68 14.79 -10.72
C PRO A 163 -9.51 13.94 -11.24
N VAL A 164 -9.70 13.34 -12.41
CA VAL A 164 -8.69 12.56 -13.11
C VAL A 164 -8.53 13.16 -14.49
N GLU A 165 -7.43 13.87 -14.69
CA GLU A 165 -7.08 14.36 -16.02
C GLU A 165 -6.51 13.21 -16.85
N ALA A 166 -6.84 13.17 -18.14
CA ALA A 166 -6.25 12.23 -19.08
C ALA A 166 -4.77 12.61 -19.27
N GLN A 167 -3.88 11.94 -18.56
CA GLN A 167 -2.45 12.05 -18.75
C GLN A 167 -1.94 10.80 -19.47
N ASN A 168 -0.89 10.94 -20.27
CA ASN A 168 -0.13 9.81 -20.77
C ASN A 168 0.58 9.16 -19.56
N LEU A 169 0.01 8.06 -19.08
CA LEU A 169 0.62 7.29 -18.01
C LEU A 169 1.81 6.53 -18.58
N ASP A 170 2.97 6.72 -17.98
CA ASP A 170 4.12 5.90 -18.26
C ASP A 170 3.85 4.47 -17.75
N LEU A 171 3.87 3.49 -18.66
CA LEU A 171 3.64 2.09 -18.33
C LEU A 171 4.62 1.61 -17.25
N PHE A 172 5.88 1.98 -17.34
CA PHE A 172 6.92 1.56 -16.39
C PHE A 172 6.70 2.13 -14.99
N ALA A 173 6.00 3.27 -14.85
CA ALA A 173 5.61 3.80 -13.55
C ALA A 173 4.43 3.05 -12.91
N LEU A 174 3.75 2.17 -13.65
CA LEU A 174 2.57 1.42 -13.19
C LEU A 174 2.89 -0.02 -12.81
N VAL A 175 3.92 -0.61 -13.41
CA VAL A 175 4.33 -2.00 -13.16
C VAL A 175 5.32 -2.08 -11.99
N SER A 176 5.43 -3.25 -11.38
CA SER A 176 6.49 -3.51 -10.39
C SER A 176 7.85 -3.61 -11.08
N TYR A 177 8.93 -3.63 -10.30
CA TYR A 177 10.25 -3.85 -10.89
C TYR A 177 10.39 -5.27 -11.45
N GLU A 178 9.78 -6.26 -10.81
CA GLU A 178 9.71 -7.64 -11.30
C GLU A 178 8.95 -7.73 -12.63
N ASP A 179 7.80 -7.05 -12.73
CA ASP A 179 7.06 -6.97 -14.00
C ASP A 179 7.88 -6.28 -15.09
N CYS A 180 8.69 -5.27 -14.74
CA CYS A 180 9.60 -4.63 -15.68
C CYS A 180 10.68 -5.60 -16.19
N GLU A 181 11.26 -6.41 -15.30
CA GLU A 181 12.23 -7.45 -15.67
C GLU A 181 11.61 -8.46 -16.64
N ASP A 182 10.41 -8.96 -16.33
CA ASP A 182 9.65 -9.88 -17.17
C ASP A 182 9.34 -9.27 -18.54
N LEU A 183 8.86 -8.03 -18.60
CA LEU A 183 8.57 -7.32 -19.84
C LEU A 183 9.82 -7.16 -20.71
N VAL A 184 10.96 -6.82 -20.13
CA VAL A 184 12.24 -6.71 -20.84
C VAL A 184 12.66 -8.08 -21.36
N GLY A 185 12.56 -9.14 -20.56
CA GLY A 185 12.85 -10.50 -20.98
C GLY A 185 11.98 -10.95 -22.15
N LEU A 186 10.66 -10.74 -22.08
CA LEU A 186 9.72 -11.07 -23.16
C LEU A 186 10.01 -10.26 -24.43
N TYR A 187 10.32 -8.98 -24.30
CA TYR A 187 10.66 -8.12 -25.42
C TYR A 187 11.91 -8.60 -26.16
N LEU A 188 12.97 -8.91 -25.43
CA LEU A 188 14.21 -9.43 -26.00
C LEU A 188 14.02 -10.78 -26.68
N GLN A 189 13.18 -11.64 -26.12
CA GLN A 189 12.82 -12.92 -26.74
C GLN A 189 12.01 -12.73 -28.03
N ALA A 190 11.04 -11.83 -28.02
CA ALA A 190 10.12 -11.61 -29.15
C ALA A 190 10.79 -10.87 -30.31
N GLN A 191 11.62 -9.87 -30.04
CA GLN A 191 12.15 -8.96 -31.05
C GLN A 191 13.57 -9.31 -31.51
N PHE A 192 14.38 -9.93 -30.66
CA PHE A 192 15.80 -10.11 -30.90
C PHE A 192 16.25 -11.58 -30.94
N GLY A 193 15.33 -12.53 -30.90
CA GLY A 193 15.63 -13.96 -31.03
C GLY A 193 16.37 -14.59 -29.85
N TYR A 194 16.36 -13.96 -28.71
CA TYR A 194 16.94 -14.52 -27.50
C TYR A 194 16.01 -15.51 -26.80
N SER A 195 16.58 -16.32 -25.94
CA SER A 195 15.86 -17.14 -24.96
C SER A 195 16.45 -16.90 -23.58
N VAL A 196 15.59 -16.78 -22.57
CA VAL A 196 16.01 -16.67 -21.17
C VAL A 196 16.54 -18.01 -20.70
N ILE A 197 17.66 -18.02 -19.98
CA ILE A 197 18.16 -19.21 -19.27
C ILE A 197 17.53 -19.21 -17.88
N PRO A 198 16.48 -20.01 -17.59
CA PRO A 198 15.68 -19.91 -16.36
C PRO A 198 16.48 -20.11 -15.08
N SER A 199 17.55 -20.90 -15.12
CA SER A 199 18.41 -21.15 -13.95
C SER A 199 19.19 -19.91 -13.48
N THR A 200 19.21 -18.85 -14.29
CA THR A 200 19.89 -17.58 -13.97
C THR A 200 18.97 -16.54 -13.37
N CYS A 201 17.65 -16.73 -13.44
CA CYS A 201 16.64 -15.87 -12.83
C CYS A 201 16.59 -16.12 -11.32
N ARG A 202 17.53 -15.57 -10.56
CA ARG A 202 17.60 -15.74 -9.10
C ARG A 202 17.44 -14.40 -8.41
N PRO A 203 16.56 -14.31 -7.39
CA PRO A 203 16.52 -13.13 -6.54
C PRO A 203 17.91 -12.85 -5.94
N ASP A 204 18.24 -11.59 -5.84
CA ASP A 204 19.47 -11.12 -5.18
C ASP A 204 20.80 -11.53 -5.88
N THR A 205 20.78 -11.80 -7.20
CA THR A 205 22.01 -12.02 -7.94
C THR A 205 22.73 -10.67 -8.14
N PRO A 206 23.96 -10.49 -7.59
CA PRO A 206 24.68 -9.22 -7.78
C PRO A 206 25.02 -8.98 -9.25
N GLY A 207 24.51 -7.90 -9.81
CA GLY A 207 24.95 -7.34 -11.08
C GLY A 207 24.13 -7.69 -12.31
N TYR A 208 23.19 -8.64 -12.24
CA TYR A 208 22.25 -8.91 -13.36
C TYR A 208 20.98 -9.63 -12.84
N GLU A 209 19.88 -9.54 -13.58
CA GLU A 209 18.62 -10.21 -13.29
C GLU A 209 18.55 -11.59 -13.94
N PHE A 210 18.98 -11.69 -15.20
CA PHE A 210 19.01 -12.97 -15.92
C PHE A 210 20.01 -12.96 -17.10
N VAL A 211 20.31 -14.16 -17.58
CA VAL A 211 21.14 -14.40 -18.76
C VAL A 211 20.27 -14.89 -19.91
N LEU A 212 20.58 -14.41 -21.09
CA LEU A 212 19.94 -14.78 -22.36
C LEU A 212 20.94 -15.52 -23.25
N VAL A 213 20.43 -16.38 -24.12
CA VAL A 213 21.18 -16.98 -25.19
C VAL A 213 20.49 -16.72 -26.54
N HIS A 214 21.20 -16.23 -27.52
CA HIS A 214 20.66 -16.03 -28.87
C HIS A 214 20.44 -17.36 -29.55
N ARG A 215 19.23 -17.61 -30.07
CA ARG A 215 18.81 -18.95 -30.57
C ARG A 215 19.60 -19.46 -31.74
N GLU A 216 20.08 -18.56 -32.62
CA GLU A 216 20.81 -18.94 -33.83
C GLU A 216 22.33 -18.95 -33.63
N THR A 217 22.85 -17.97 -32.89
CA THR A 217 24.30 -17.79 -32.75
C THR A 217 24.90 -18.44 -31.52
N GLY A 218 24.06 -18.75 -30.51
CA GLY A 218 24.51 -19.24 -29.23
C GLY A 218 25.18 -18.17 -28.36
N GLN A 219 25.21 -16.91 -28.82
CA GLN A 219 25.79 -15.81 -28.06
C GLN A 219 25.03 -15.54 -26.76
N GLU A 220 25.73 -15.48 -25.66
CA GLU A 220 25.16 -15.11 -24.37
C GLU A 220 25.12 -13.59 -24.18
N ALA A 221 24.07 -13.12 -23.50
CA ALA A 221 23.91 -11.74 -23.09
C ALA A 221 23.42 -11.67 -21.62
N VAL A 222 23.90 -10.69 -20.89
CA VAL A 222 23.50 -10.43 -19.48
C VAL A 222 22.56 -9.24 -19.46
N VAL A 223 21.49 -9.34 -18.71
CA VAL A 223 20.49 -8.28 -18.61
C VAL A 223 20.44 -7.75 -17.18
N GLN A 224 20.52 -6.44 -17.08
CA GLN A 224 20.22 -5.69 -15.86
C GLN A 224 19.16 -4.63 -16.17
N VAL A 225 18.05 -4.66 -15.45
CA VAL A 225 16.96 -3.69 -15.55
C VAL A 225 17.10 -2.67 -14.43
N LYS A 226 16.99 -1.39 -14.78
CA LYS A 226 16.96 -0.29 -13.80
C LYS A 226 15.78 0.62 -14.13
N ASN A 227 14.94 0.84 -13.14
CA ASN A 227 13.79 1.74 -13.22
C ASN A 227 14.02 2.96 -12.30
#